data_6a405b1d128673f72e33d0f65553f879
#
_entry.id   6a405b1d128673f72e33d0f65553f879
#
_cell.length_a   1.000
_cell.length_b   1.000
_cell.length_c   1.000
_cell.angle_alpha   90.00
_cell.angle_beta   90.00
_cell.angle_gamma   90.00
#
_symmetry.space_group_name_H-M   'P 1'
#
loop_
_entity.id
_entity.type
_entity.pdbx_description
1 polymer ?
#
loop_
_entity_poly.entity_id
_entity_poly.type
_entity_poly.pdbx_seq_one_letter_code
_entity_poly.pdbx_strand_id
1 'polypeptide(L)'
;MKILVIGQGGREHALAWKLSQSKKSKIVFVAPGNGGTSTEEKCVNVSINVNDFSGIKKFIIEEKIDLVVIGPEDPLVNGLVDYLEDLNILVFGPCSNGARLEGSKIFSKKFLFENDIPTGKASFFSDPESAYSFLDNCE
;
A
#
# COMPACT_ATOMS: atom_id res chain seq x y z
N MET A 1 9.01 16.59 11.34
CA MET A 1 9.12 15.21 10.85
C MET A 1 9.50 15.22 9.39
N LYS A 2 10.40 14.35 8.97
CA LYS A 2 10.59 13.93 7.58
C LYS A 2 9.71 12.72 7.31
N ILE A 3 8.90 12.78 6.28
CA ILE A 3 7.91 11.74 5.95
C ILE A 3 8.23 11.16 4.58
N LEU A 4 8.10 9.84 4.42
CA LEU A 4 8.19 9.17 3.13
C LEU A 4 6.84 8.55 2.79
N VAL A 5 6.22 8.97 1.70
CA VAL A 5 5.01 8.35 1.13
C VAL A 5 5.44 7.42 0.00
N ILE A 6 5.09 6.14 0.09
CA ILE A 6 5.35 5.16 -0.96
C ILE A 6 4.13 5.10 -1.88
N GLY A 7 4.37 5.30 -3.18
CA GLY A 7 3.37 5.22 -4.24
C GLY A 7 3.38 6.40 -5.21
N GLN A 8 2.48 6.35 -6.21
CA GLN A 8 2.44 7.31 -7.31
C GLN A 8 1.02 7.66 -7.78
N GLY A 9 0.00 7.07 -7.18
CA GLY A 9 -1.40 7.27 -7.54
C GLY A 9 -2.02 8.54 -6.95
N GLY A 10 -3.29 8.77 -7.27
CA GLY A 10 -4.07 9.89 -6.71
C GLY A 10 -4.28 9.79 -5.21
N ARG A 11 -4.37 8.57 -4.66
CA ARG A 11 -4.43 8.31 -3.22
C ARG A 11 -3.16 8.81 -2.52
N GLU A 12 -2.00 8.45 -3.03
CA GLU A 12 -0.72 8.86 -2.47
C GLU A 12 -0.47 10.36 -2.64
N HIS A 13 -0.94 10.95 -3.76
CA HIS A 13 -0.92 12.40 -3.94
C HIS A 13 -1.76 13.09 -2.84
N ALA A 14 -2.99 12.65 -2.62
CA ALA A 14 -3.86 13.21 -1.57
C ALA A 14 -3.24 13.08 -0.17
N LEU A 15 -2.60 11.94 0.13
CA LEU A 15 -1.87 11.73 1.38
C LEU A 15 -0.70 12.70 1.52
N ALA A 16 0.14 12.83 0.49
CA ALA A 16 1.30 13.73 0.47
C ALA A 16 0.87 15.19 0.64
N TRP A 17 -0.13 15.63 -0.12
CA TRP A 17 -0.73 16.96 0.01
C TRP A 17 -1.24 17.22 1.42
N LYS A 18 -1.97 16.28 2.02
CA LYS A 18 -2.51 16.46 3.37
C LYS A 18 -1.41 16.50 4.44
N LEU A 19 -0.43 15.62 4.32
CA LEU A 19 0.73 15.57 5.22
C LEU A 19 1.57 16.85 5.12
N SER A 20 1.75 17.41 3.93
CA SER A 20 2.53 18.63 3.71
C SER A 20 1.96 19.86 4.45
N GLN A 21 0.64 19.91 4.63
CA GLN A 21 -0.05 20.99 5.35
C GLN A 21 0.16 20.94 6.87
N SER A 22 0.65 19.85 7.40
CA SER A 22 0.88 19.71 8.84
C SER A 22 2.04 20.60 9.30
N LYS A 23 1.85 21.30 10.41
CA LYS A 23 2.94 22.07 11.07
C LYS A 23 4.07 21.16 11.57
N LYS A 24 3.80 19.88 11.78
CA LYS A 24 4.80 18.88 12.20
C LYS A 24 5.65 18.37 11.02
N SER A 25 5.16 18.50 9.78
CA SER A 25 5.89 18.08 8.58
C SER A 25 6.90 19.13 8.17
N LYS A 26 8.17 18.72 8.11
CA LYS A 26 9.26 19.51 7.58
C LYS A 26 9.39 19.35 6.07
N ILE A 27 9.29 18.09 5.61
CA ILE A 27 9.36 17.69 4.21
C ILE A 27 8.62 16.35 4.05
N VAL A 28 8.00 16.15 2.89
CA VAL A 28 7.33 14.91 2.49
C VAL A 28 7.99 14.41 1.20
N PHE A 29 8.74 13.34 1.30
CA PHE A 29 9.25 12.62 0.14
C PHE A 29 8.17 11.69 -0.41
N VAL A 30 8.08 11.56 -1.74
CA VAL A 30 7.11 10.66 -2.40
C VAL A 30 7.86 9.76 -3.38
N ALA A 31 7.77 8.44 -3.20
CA ALA A 31 8.52 7.46 -3.98
C ALA A 31 7.59 6.48 -4.73
N PRO A 32 7.58 6.49 -6.08
CA PRO A 32 8.29 7.42 -6.96
C PRO A 32 7.61 8.79 -7.11
N GLY A 33 6.36 8.94 -6.64
CA GLY A 33 5.56 10.14 -6.84
C GLY A 33 5.05 10.30 -8.28
N ASN A 34 4.46 11.45 -8.56
CA ASN A 34 3.91 11.79 -9.88
C ASN A 34 4.05 13.29 -10.18
N GLY A 35 3.54 13.72 -11.35
CA GLY A 35 3.59 15.12 -11.75
C GLY A 35 2.87 16.08 -10.79
N GLY A 36 1.78 15.65 -10.14
CA GLY A 36 1.07 16.44 -9.15
C GLY A 36 1.84 16.55 -7.84
N THR A 37 2.39 15.46 -7.31
CA THR A 37 3.17 15.49 -6.07
C THR A 37 4.42 16.35 -6.17
N SER A 38 5.00 16.49 -7.37
CA SER A 38 6.18 17.35 -7.60
C SER A 38 5.89 18.86 -7.49
N THR A 39 4.62 19.25 -7.55
CA THR A 39 4.20 20.67 -7.48
C THR A 39 3.66 21.05 -6.10
N GLU A 40 3.46 20.08 -5.21
CA GLU A 40 2.96 20.34 -3.86
C GLU A 40 4.02 20.96 -2.96
N GLU A 41 3.60 21.93 -2.14
CA GLU A 41 4.48 22.55 -1.16
C GLU A 41 5.08 21.53 -0.20
N LYS A 42 6.37 21.60 0.08
CA LYS A 42 7.14 20.66 0.93
C LYS A 42 7.21 19.22 0.41
N CYS A 43 6.70 18.91 -0.79
CA CYS A 43 6.81 17.58 -1.37
C CYS A 43 8.00 17.49 -2.33
N VAL A 44 8.70 16.34 -2.30
CA VAL A 44 9.83 16.04 -3.19
C VAL A 44 9.70 14.62 -3.68
N ASN A 45 9.63 14.45 -5.00
CA ASN A 45 9.62 13.11 -5.60
C ASN A 45 11.01 12.49 -5.56
N VAL A 46 11.05 11.17 -5.27
CA VAL A 46 12.29 10.38 -5.19
C VAL A 46 12.17 9.19 -6.11
N SER A 47 13.10 9.05 -7.04
CA SER A 47 13.07 7.97 -8.06
C SER A 47 13.46 6.62 -7.45
N ILE A 48 12.58 6.06 -6.61
CA ILE A 48 12.70 4.71 -6.02
C ILE A 48 11.42 3.95 -6.36
N ASN A 49 11.58 2.73 -6.90
CA ASN A 49 10.45 1.86 -7.18
C ASN A 49 9.80 1.36 -5.87
N VAL A 50 8.48 1.24 -5.84
CA VAL A 50 7.71 0.79 -4.65
C VAL A 50 8.09 -0.63 -4.18
N ASN A 51 8.64 -1.45 -5.07
CA ASN A 51 9.09 -2.81 -4.79
C ASN A 51 10.62 -2.91 -4.57
N ASP A 52 11.35 -1.82 -4.64
CA ASP A 52 12.78 -1.78 -4.26
C ASP A 52 12.93 -1.55 -2.75
N PHE A 53 12.67 -2.59 -1.98
CA PHE A 53 12.72 -2.54 -0.51
C PHE A 53 14.09 -2.14 0.02
N SER A 54 15.16 -2.58 -0.65
CA SER A 54 16.53 -2.23 -0.26
C SER A 54 16.83 -0.74 -0.48
N GLY A 55 16.41 -0.21 -1.62
CA GLY A 55 16.52 1.22 -1.94
C GLY A 55 15.68 2.09 -0.99
N ILE A 56 14.45 1.65 -0.68
CA ILE A 56 13.59 2.32 0.30
C ILE A 56 14.26 2.36 1.67
N LYS A 57 14.74 1.21 2.18
CA LYS A 57 15.39 1.11 3.49
C LYS A 57 16.65 1.98 3.57
N LYS A 58 17.47 1.96 2.51
CA LYS A 58 18.66 2.81 2.41
C LYS A 58 18.29 4.29 2.48
N PHE A 59 17.31 4.72 1.70
CA PHE A 59 16.84 6.12 1.69
C PHE A 59 16.30 6.56 3.06
N ILE A 60 15.54 5.69 3.74
CA ILE A 60 15.02 5.94 5.08
C ILE A 60 16.16 6.27 6.05
N ILE A 61 17.24 5.50 6.02
CA ILE A 61 18.40 5.65 6.92
C ILE A 61 19.17 6.92 6.57
N GLU A 62 19.49 7.14 5.29
CA GLU A 62 20.28 8.28 4.81
C GLU A 62 19.57 9.61 5.07
N GLU A 63 18.27 9.68 4.79
CA GLU A 63 17.47 10.90 4.99
C GLU A 63 16.95 11.06 6.43
N LYS A 64 17.11 10.06 7.29
CA LYS A 64 16.58 10.05 8.66
C LYS A 64 15.06 10.30 8.66
N ILE A 65 14.34 9.44 7.96
CA ILE A 65 12.87 9.48 7.87
C ILE A 65 12.27 9.13 9.24
N ASP A 66 11.30 9.90 9.68
CA ASP A 66 10.60 9.67 10.94
C ASP A 66 9.34 8.81 10.77
N LEU A 67 8.68 8.92 9.60
CA LEU A 67 7.41 8.25 9.30
C LEU A 67 7.40 7.77 7.84
N VAL A 68 7.06 6.51 7.63
CA VAL A 68 6.76 5.94 6.31
C VAL A 68 5.26 5.69 6.20
N VAL A 69 4.65 6.11 5.09
CA VAL A 69 3.24 5.88 4.76
C VAL A 69 3.18 5.10 3.45
N ILE A 70 2.63 3.89 3.48
CA ILE A 70 2.58 3.01 2.32
C ILE A 70 1.16 3.06 1.74
N GLY A 71 1.02 3.56 0.51
CA GLY A 71 -0.26 3.74 -0.15
C GLY A 71 -0.75 2.52 -0.93
N PRO A 72 0.06 1.93 -1.84
CA PRO A 72 -0.39 0.83 -2.69
C PRO A 72 -0.38 -0.52 -1.96
N GLU A 73 -1.26 -1.41 -2.40
CA GLU A 73 -1.40 -2.75 -1.82
C GLU A 73 -0.22 -3.68 -2.12
N ASP A 74 0.37 -3.59 -3.31
CA ASP A 74 1.45 -4.49 -3.73
C ASP A 74 2.63 -4.54 -2.75
N PRO A 75 3.29 -3.41 -2.38
CA PRO A 75 4.39 -3.45 -1.43
C PRO A 75 3.94 -3.90 -0.02
N LEU A 76 2.68 -3.68 0.36
CA LEU A 76 2.14 -4.17 1.64
C LEU A 76 2.03 -5.69 1.65
N VAL A 77 1.43 -6.28 0.59
CA VAL A 77 1.29 -7.73 0.44
C VAL A 77 2.66 -8.40 0.32
N ASN A 78 3.61 -7.75 -0.35
CA ASN A 78 4.99 -8.21 -0.50
C ASN A 78 5.85 -8.03 0.76
N GLY A 79 5.28 -7.45 1.85
CA GLY A 79 5.91 -7.43 3.17
C GLY A 79 6.84 -6.24 3.42
N LEU A 80 6.62 -5.09 2.78
CA LEU A 80 7.47 -3.91 3.05
C LEU A 80 7.42 -3.46 4.51
N VAL A 81 6.24 -3.53 5.17
CA VAL A 81 6.12 -3.19 6.60
C VAL A 81 6.97 -4.12 7.44
N ASP A 82 6.85 -5.44 7.19
CA ASP A 82 7.61 -6.48 7.91
C ASP A 82 9.14 -6.32 7.66
N TYR A 83 9.53 -5.93 6.45
CA TYR A 83 10.93 -5.69 6.08
C TYR A 83 11.56 -4.48 6.80
N LEU A 84 10.73 -3.50 7.19
CA LEU A 84 11.17 -2.29 7.90
C LEU A 84 11.07 -2.40 9.42
N GLU A 85 10.61 -3.53 9.97
CA GLU A 85 10.32 -3.72 11.39
C GLU A 85 11.57 -3.51 12.29
N ASP A 86 12.76 -3.84 11.79
CA ASP A 86 14.03 -3.65 12.51
C ASP A 86 14.49 -2.18 12.60
N LEU A 87 13.86 -1.28 11.84
CA LEU A 87 14.12 0.15 11.93
C LEU A 87 13.22 0.75 13.03
N ASN A 88 13.83 1.50 13.93
CA ASN A 88 13.08 2.21 14.98
C ASN A 88 12.41 3.48 14.42
N ILE A 89 11.46 3.29 13.46
CA ILE A 89 10.70 4.35 12.79
C ILE A 89 9.21 4.04 12.84
N LEU A 90 8.38 5.07 12.60
CA LEU A 90 6.96 4.87 12.46
C LEU A 90 6.63 4.41 11.03
N VAL A 91 5.90 3.29 10.90
CA VAL A 91 5.40 2.81 9.61
C VAL A 91 3.88 2.72 9.66
N PHE A 92 3.21 3.39 8.72
CA PHE A 92 1.76 3.33 8.55
C PHE A 92 1.42 2.42 7.37
N GLY A 93 0.87 1.27 7.69
CA GLY A 93 0.43 0.22 6.77
C GLY A 93 0.23 -1.10 7.53
N PRO A 94 -0.62 -2.01 7.05
CA PRO A 94 -0.74 -3.35 7.62
C PRO A 94 0.50 -4.20 7.29
N CYS A 95 0.83 -5.14 8.17
CA CYS A 95 1.79 -6.20 7.84
C CYS A 95 1.27 -7.09 6.70
N SER A 96 2.12 -7.91 6.10
CA SER A 96 1.78 -8.76 4.94
C SER A 96 0.56 -9.65 5.20
N ASN A 97 0.43 -10.21 6.40
CA ASN A 97 -0.73 -11.03 6.77
C ASN A 97 -2.05 -10.23 6.74
N GLY A 98 -2.06 -9.01 7.24
CA GLY A 98 -3.24 -8.13 7.18
C GLY A 98 -3.53 -7.63 5.77
N ALA A 99 -2.48 -7.31 5.01
CA ALA A 99 -2.58 -6.84 3.63
C ALA A 99 -3.23 -7.86 2.67
N ARG A 100 -3.18 -9.16 2.98
CA ARG A 100 -3.85 -10.23 2.22
C ARG A 100 -5.37 -10.02 2.07
N LEU A 101 -6.01 -9.31 3.00
CA LEU A 101 -7.44 -8.98 2.90
C LEU A 101 -7.76 -8.10 1.69
N GLU A 102 -6.82 -7.28 1.25
CA GLU A 102 -6.96 -6.48 0.02
C GLU A 102 -6.31 -7.18 -1.19
N GLY A 103 -5.15 -7.78 -0.99
CA GLY A 103 -4.35 -8.37 -2.06
C GLY A 103 -4.91 -9.68 -2.65
N SER A 104 -5.81 -10.38 -1.94
CA SER A 104 -6.41 -11.62 -2.43
C SER A 104 -7.92 -11.64 -2.23
N LYS A 105 -8.67 -11.46 -3.32
CA LYS A 105 -10.14 -11.53 -3.29
C LYS A 105 -10.67 -12.87 -2.79
N ILE A 106 -10.01 -13.97 -3.13
CA ILE A 106 -10.38 -15.31 -2.66
C ILE A 106 -10.19 -15.41 -1.15
N PHE A 107 -9.02 -14.99 -0.65
CA PHE A 107 -8.74 -15.00 0.78
C PHE A 107 -9.73 -14.10 1.54
N SER A 108 -9.93 -12.88 1.06
CA SER A 108 -10.86 -11.91 1.65
C SER A 108 -12.28 -12.48 1.74
N LYS A 109 -12.80 -13.06 0.64
CA LYS A 109 -14.14 -13.65 0.62
C LYS A 109 -14.29 -14.83 1.57
N LYS A 110 -13.30 -15.73 1.63
CA LYS A 110 -13.30 -16.83 2.58
C LYS A 110 -13.31 -16.32 4.02
N PHE A 111 -12.44 -15.39 4.34
CA PHE A 111 -12.37 -14.76 5.66
C PHE A 111 -13.71 -14.10 6.06
N LEU A 112 -14.35 -13.37 5.14
CA LEU A 112 -15.63 -12.71 5.40
C LEU A 112 -16.75 -13.75 5.66
N PHE A 113 -16.79 -14.84 4.89
CA PHE A 113 -17.77 -15.91 5.09
C PHE A 113 -17.56 -16.69 6.40
N GLU A 114 -16.30 -17.00 6.75
CA GLU A 114 -15.94 -17.70 8.00
C GLU A 114 -16.25 -16.90 9.28
N ASN A 115 -16.34 -15.58 9.14
CA ASN A 115 -16.59 -14.67 10.27
C ASN A 115 -17.99 -14.00 10.21
N ASP A 116 -18.90 -14.50 9.38
CA ASP A 116 -20.27 -13.97 9.23
C ASP A 116 -20.33 -12.46 8.91
N ILE A 117 -19.30 -11.94 8.21
CA ILE A 117 -19.25 -10.53 7.79
C ILE A 117 -20.05 -10.37 6.50
N PRO A 118 -21.03 -9.45 6.45
CA PRO A 118 -21.85 -9.23 5.26
C PRO A 118 -21.01 -8.93 4.01
N THR A 119 -21.20 -9.72 2.97
CA THR A 119 -20.53 -9.53 1.67
C THR A 119 -21.37 -10.10 0.53
N GLY A 120 -21.12 -9.67 -0.69
CA GLY A 120 -21.78 -10.23 -1.87
C GLY A 120 -21.43 -11.71 -2.07
N LYS A 121 -22.35 -12.48 -2.67
CA LYS A 121 -22.12 -13.87 -3.07
C LYS A 121 -20.84 -13.99 -3.91
N ALA A 122 -20.12 -15.09 -3.75
CA ALA A 122 -18.93 -15.40 -4.54
C ALA A 122 -18.80 -16.91 -4.73
N SER A 123 -18.31 -17.29 -5.89
CA SER A 123 -17.92 -18.66 -6.22
C SER A 123 -16.46 -18.67 -6.65
N PHE A 124 -15.74 -19.75 -6.36
CA PHE A 124 -14.30 -19.86 -6.59
C PHE A 124 -14.03 -21.04 -7.51
N PHE A 125 -13.21 -20.82 -8.52
CA PHE A 125 -12.87 -21.82 -9.53
C PHE A 125 -11.36 -21.87 -9.69
N SER A 126 -10.81 -23.07 -9.89
CA SER A 126 -9.38 -23.29 -10.15
C SER A 126 -9.09 -23.47 -11.65
N ASP A 127 -10.14 -23.66 -12.45
CA ASP A 127 -10.06 -23.88 -13.90
C ASP A 127 -11.21 -23.17 -14.64
N PRO A 128 -11.03 -22.83 -15.93
CA PRO A 128 -12.05 -22.17 -16.73
C PRO A 128 -13.31 -23.02 -16.97
N GLU A 129 -13.17 -24.34 -17.08
CA GLU A 129 -14.28 -25.23 -17.45
C GLU A 129 -15.33 -25.27 -16.34
N SER A 130 -14.90 -25.37 -15.08
CA SER A 130 -15.81 -25.29 -13.94
C SER A 130 -16.47 -23.92 -13.81
N ALA A 131 -15.76 -22.84 -14.17
CA ALA A 131 -16.33 -21.50 -14.18
C ALA A 131 -17.39 -21.34 -15.27
N TYR A 132 -17.16 -21.85 -16.49
CA TYR A 132 -18.16 -21.84 -17.56
C TYR A 132 -19.39 -22.69 -17.20
N SER A 133 -19.18 -23.91 -16.69
CA SER A 133 -20.28 -24.75 -16.26
C SER A 133 -21.16 -24.09 -15.18
N PHE A 134 -20.54 -23.32 -14.27
CA PHE A 134 -21.28 -22.55 -13.28
C PHE A 134 -22.08 -21.41 -13.93
N LEU A 135 -21.50 -20.67 -14.88
CA LEU A 135 -22.19 -19.58 -15.59
C LEU A 135 -23.38 -20.07 -16.41
N ASP A 136 -23.27 -21.23 -17.07
CA ASP A 136 -24.35 -21.83 -17.87
C ASP A 136 -25.55 -22.25 -17.00
N ASN A 137 -25.36 -22.41 -15.70
CA ASN A 137 -26.40 -22.78 -14.72
C ASN A 137 -26.80 -21.63 -13.79
N CYS A 138 -26.25 -20.42 -14.00
CA CYS A 138 -26.68 -19.23 -13.26
C CYS A 138 -27.97 -18.64 -13.87
N GLU A 139 -29.02 -18.50 -13.05
CA GLU A 139 -30.23 -17.75 -13.36
C GLU A 139 -30.02 -16.24 -13.11
#